data_2093aa6078495780be8a22a7a613d619
#
_entry.id   2093aa6078495780be8a22a7a613d619
#
_cell.length_a   1.000
_cell.length_b   1.000
_cell.length_c   1.000
_cell.angle_alpha   90.00
_cell.angle_beta   90.00
_cell.angle_gamma   90.00
#
_symmetry.space_group_name_H-M   'P 1'
#
loop_
_entity.id
_entity.type
_entity.pdbx_description
1 polymer ?
#
loop_
_entity_poly.entity_id
_entity_poly.type
_entity_poly.pdbx_seq_one_letter_code
_entity_poly.pdbx_strand_id
1 'polypeptide(L)'
;MHGYRHSGSGGERHARGDWGDRHFGGRHRMRGGWRGGRVFDHGDLRLLILQLIAEKPRHGYELIKAIEEQLGGSYSPSPGVIYPTLTMLEELGYATVAPSEGGKKLYTVTPEGTIFLDANRSAVEAIFARMREVGAAYGGGPAPQILRAMENLRMALRIRIARGPLTDEQVRAITAALDGAVTQVEQT
;
A
#
# COMPACT_ATOMS: atom_id res chain seq x y z
N MET A 1 -6.21 73.38 -27.59
CA MET A 1 -6.03 73.86 -26.20
C MET A 1 -5.41 72.74 -25.40
N HIS A 2 -4.15 73.00 -25.00
CA HIS A 2 -3.37 72.46 -23.87
C HIS A 2 -3.33 70.93 -23.74
N GLY A 3 -2.28 70.23 -23.94
CA GLY A 3 -0.88 70.47 -23.58
C GLY A 3 -0.59 69.83 -22.26
N TYR A 4 0.17 68.73 -22.17
CA TYR A 4 1.46 68.69 -21.50
C TYR A 4 2.10 67.28 -21.59
N ARG A 5 3.33 67.26 -21.96
CA ARG A 5 4.34 66.20 -21.98
C ARG A 5 4.77 65.83 -20.53
N HIS A 6 5.27 64.61 -20.34
CA HIS A 6 6.58 64.25 -19.79
C HIS A 6 6.71 62.72 -19.82
N SER A 7 7.60 62.04 -20.54
CA SER A 7 9.06 61.98 -20.41
C SER A 7 9.57 61.35 -19.13
N GLY A 8 10.20 60.15 -19.24
CA GLY A 8 11.01 59.50 -18.26
C GLY A 8 11.03 57.99 -18.52
N SER A 9 11.86 57.44 -19.38
CA SER A 9 13.27 57.05 -19.23
C SER A 9 13.53 56.02 -18.14
N GLY A 10 13.91 54.81 -18.58
CA GLY A 10 15.06 54.14 -18.01
C GLY A 10 14.80 52.87 -17.16
N GLY A 11 15.38 51.79 -17.60
CA GLY A 11 15.78 50.78 -16.64
C GLY A 11 15.56 49.32 -17.03
N GLU A 12 16.29 48.86 -18.08
CA GLU A 12 16.60 47.44 -18.21
C GLU A 12 17.37 46.98 -16.97
N ARG A 13 16.90 45.93 -16.34
CA ARG A 13 17.80 45.07 -15.53
C ARG A 13 17.35 43.62 -15.67
N HIS A 14 18.09 42.89 -16.44
CA HIS A 14 18.17 41.43 -16.40
C HIS A 14 18.56 41.01 -14.98
N ALA A 15 17.73 40.24 -14.34
CA ALA A 15 18.11 39.45 -13.20
C ALA A 15 17.95 37.96 -13.56
N ARG A 16 19.09 37.36 -13.90
CA ARG A 16 19.26 35.91 -13.90
C ARG A 16 19.09 35.43 -12.47
N GLY A 17 17.98 34.78 -12.15
CA GLY A 17 17.79 34.06 -10.90
C GLY A 17 18.42 32.68 -11.02
N ASP A 18 19.54 32.57 -10.34
CA ASP A 18 20.29 31.38 -10.00
C ASP A 18 19.36 30.39 -9.25
N TRP A 19 19.09 29.22 -9.86
CA TRP A 19 18.43 28.11 -9.22
C TRP A 19 19.47 27.24 -8.54
N GLY A 20 19.97 27.75 -7.40
CA GLY A 20 20.87 27.04 -6.54
C GLY A 20 20.28 25.74 -6.01
N ASP A 21 21.03 24.67 -6.25
CA ASP A 21 20.93 23.35 -5.62
C ASP A 21 20.56 23.46 -4.13
N ARG A 22 19.37 23.02 -3.77
CA ARG A 22 19.06 22.69 -2.39
C ARG A 22 19.07 21.18 -2.21
N HIS A 23 20.20 20.71 -1.72
CA HIS A 23 20.39 19.44 -1.07
C HIS A 23 19.21 19.16 -0.10
N PHE A 24 18.32 18.27 -0.48
CA PHE A 24 17.38 17.63 0.45
C PHE A 24 18.07 16.47 1.17
N GLY A 25 18.97 16.82 2.09
CA GLY A 25 19.45 15.91 3.11
C GLY A 25 18.48 15.84 4.29
N GLY A 26 17.34 15.20 4.11
CA GLY A 26 16.38 14.89 5.16
C GLY A 26 16.70 13.54 5.79
N ARG A 27 17.44 13.54 6.90
CA ARG A 27 17.55 12.37 7.79
C ARG A 27 16.18 12.09 8.39
N HIS A 28 15.41 11.19 7.80
CA HIS A 28 14.23 10.65 8.44
C HIS A 28 14.64 9.73 9.59
N ARG A 29 14.62 10.28 10.81
CA ARG A 29 14.59 9.49 12.03
C ARG A 29 13.31 8.68 12.02
N MET A 30 13.44 7.37 11.84
CA MET A 30 12.38 6.41 12.12
C MET A 30 12.02 6.52 13.61
N ARG A 31 10.90 7.15 13.89
CA ARG A 31 10.20 6.99 15.17
C ARG A 31 9.11 5.96 14.94
N GLY A 32 9.33 4.76 15.47
CA GLY A 32 8.34 3.70 15.52
C GLY A 32 7.07 4.17 16.22
N GLY A 33 5.96 3.86 15.62
CA GLY A 33 4.63 4.08 16.16
C GLY A 33 3.62 3.49 15.19
N TRP A 34 3.22 2.26 15.43
CA TRP A 34 2.13 1.59 14.73
C TRP A 34 0.80 2.27 15.09
N ARG A 35 0.49 3.38 14.43
CA ARG A 35 -0.86 3.92 14.37
C ARG A 35 -1.35 3.75 12.94
N GLY A 36 -2.18 2.71 12.68
CA GLY A 36 -3.05 2.62 11.49
C GLY A 36 -2.45 2.97 10.12
N GLY A 37 -1.12 2.89 9.94
CA GLY A 37 -0.42 3.24 8.71
C GLY A 37 -0.49 2.11 7.70
N ARG A 38 -0.63 2.43 6.43
CA ARG A 38 -0.52 1.49 5.31
C ARG A 38 0.77 0.70 5.46
N VAL A 39 0.67 -0.63 5.40
CA VAL A 39 1.84 -1.54 5.45
C VAL A 39 2.78 -1.26 4.28
N PHE A 40 2.22 -0.83 3.16
CA PHE A 40 2.91 -0.44 1.94
C PHE A 40 2.41 0.91 1.45
N ASP A 41 3.31 1.74 0.95
CA ASP A 41 2.92 2.85 0.09
C ASP A 41 2.62 2.37 -1.34
N HIS A 42 2.18 3.30 -2.21
CA HIS A 42 1.87 2.92 -3.60
C HIS A 42 3.11 2.50 -4.39
N GLY A 43 4.28 3.03 -4.06
CA GLY A 43 5.56 2.66 -4.66
C GLY A 43 6.00 1.26 -4.24
N ASP A 44 5.92 0.96 -2.96
CA ASP A 44 6.24 -0.35 -2.38
C ASP A 44 5.39 -1.45 -2.99
N LEU A 45 4.07 -1.24 -3.05
CA LEU A 45 3.14 -2.25 -3.59
C LEU A 45 3.37 -2.54 -5.07
N ARG A 46 3.73 -1.51 -5.85
CA ARG A 46 4.08 -1.67 -7.26
C ARG A 46 5.30 -2.58 -7.45
N LEU A 47 6.38 -2.31 -6.70
CA LEU A 47 7.60 -3.13 -6.75
C LEU A 47 7.35 -4.55 -6.25
N LEU A 48 6.58 -4.70 -5.18
CA LEU A 48 6.22 -6.00 -4.61
C LEU A 48 5.44 -6.85 -5.61
N ILE A 49 4.38 -6.31 -6.22
CA ILE A 49 3.57 -7.02 -7.21
C ILE A 49 4.41 -7.40 -8.43
N LEU A 50 5.23 -6.46 -8.94
CA LEU A 50 6.09 -6.72 -10.08
C LEU A 50 7.10 -7.82 -9.79
N GLN A 51 7.71 -7.84 -8.61
CA GLN A 51 8.62 -8.90 -8.17
C GLN A 51 7.91 -10.25 -8.09
N LEU A 52 6.71 -10.30 -7.53
CA LEU A 52 5.93 -11.54 -7.42
C LEU A 52 5.52 -12.13 -8.77
N ILE A 53 5.24 -11.30 -9.78
CA ILE A 53 4.97 -11.79 -11.15
C ILE A 53 6.25 -12.09 -11.92
N ALA A 54 7.40 -11.53 -11.54
CA ALA A 54 8.71 -11.90 -12.11
C ALA A 54 9.16 -13.29 -11.64
N GLU A 55 8.85 -13.68 -10.41
CA GLU A 55 9.12 -15.04 -9.90
C GLU A 55 8.34 -16.11 -10.68
N LYS A 56 7.06 -15.85 -10.95
CA LYS A 56 6.19 -16.66 -11.80
C LYS A 56 4.96 -15.87 -12.22
N PRO A 57 4.37 -16.12 -13.40
CA PRO A 57 3.08 -15.56 -13.78
C PRO A 57 2.00 -15.86 -12.73
N ARG A 58 1.17 -14.84 -12.42
CA ARG A 58 0.15 -14.93 -11.37
C ARG A 58 -1.15 -14.24 -11.77
N HIS A 59 -2.24 -14.73 -11.24
CA HIS A 59 -3.52 -14.04 -11.24
C HIS A 59 -3.59 -13.01 -10.10
N GLY A 60 -4.44 -11.96 -10.24
CA GLY A 60 -4.57 -10.94 -9.20
C GLY A 60 -4.97 -11.49 -7.83
N TYR A 61 -5.80 -12.53 -7.79
CA TYR A 61 -6.17 -13.21 -6.54
C TYR A 61 -4.99 -13.95 -5.89
N GLU A 62 -4.12 -14.57 -6.69
CA GLU A 62 -2.94 -15.28 -6.20
C GLU A 62 -1.91 -14.30 -5.61
N LEU A 63 -1.84 -13.08 -6.14
CA LEU A 63 -1.01 -12.01 -5.58
C LEU A 63 -1.52 -11.58 -4.20
N ILE A 64 -2.83 -11.42 -4.03
CA ILE A 64 -3.45 -11.12 -2.72
C ILE A 64 -3.06 -12.21 -1.70
N LYS A 65 -3.22 -13.47 -2.09
CA LYS A 65 -2.86 -14.62 -1.24
C LYS A 65 -1.38 -14.68 -0.91
N ALA A 66 -0.51 -14.51 -1.90
CA ALA A 66 0.94 -14.53 -1.69
C ALA A 66 1.41 -13.43 -0.74
N ILE A 67 0.85 -12.23 -0.84
CA ILE A 67 1.18 -11.12 0.07
C ILE A 67 0.66 -11.42 1.48
N GLU A 68 -0.56 -11.93 1.61
CA GLU A 68 -1.16 -12.31 2.89
C GLU A 68 -0.33 -13.40 3.60
N GLU A 69 0.08 -14.45 2.87
CA GLU A 69 0.89 -15.54 3.38
C GLU A 69 2.28 -15.06 3.86
N GLN A 70 2.95 -14.21 3.07
CA GLN A 70 4.26 -13.66 3.45
C GLN A 70 4.20 -12.74 4.68
N LEU A 71 3.06 -12.15 4.95
CA LEU A 71 2.81 -11.32 6.14
C LEU A 71 2.19 -12.09 7.31
N GLY A 72 2.17 -13.45 7.23
CA GLY A 72 1.62 -14.29 8.27
C GLY A 72 0.13 -14.05 8.56
N GLY A 73 -0.62 -13.61 7.55
CA GLY A 73 -2.05 -13.29 7.68
C GLY A 73 -2.35 -11.95 8.38
N SER A 74 -1.31 -11.19 8.79
CA SER A 74 -1.50 -9.90 9.49
C SER A 74 -2.05 -8.78 8.59
N TYR A 75 -1.91 -8.94 7.28
CA TYR A 75 -2.40 -8.00 6.27
C TYR A 75 -2.76 -8.73 4.98
N SER A 76 -3.91 -8.38 4.43
CA SER A 76 -4.35 -8.83 3.11
C SER A 76 -4.74 -7.60 2.27
N PRO A 77 -4.06 -7.34 1.14
CA PRO A 77 -4.40 -6.20 0.29
C PRO A 77 -5.77 -6.41 -0.35
N SER A 78 -6.56 -5.34 -0.43
CA SER A 78 -7.87 -5.42 -1.07
C SER A 78 -7.75 -5.52 -2.60
N PRO A 79 -8.73 -6.15 -3.28
CA PRO A 79 -8.82 -6.13 -4.74
C PRO A 79 -8.78 -4.72 -5.32
N GLY A 80 -9.39 -3.74 -4.64
CA GLY A 80 -9.42 -2.33 -5.03
C GLY A 80 -8.04 -1.64 -5.03
N VAL A 81 -7.01 -2.28 -4.48
CA VAL A 81 -5.62 -1.79 -4.52
C VAL A 81 -4.81 -2.61 -5.51
N ILE A 82 -4.97 -3.94 -5.53
CA ILE A 82 -4.19 -4.83 -6.40
C ILE A 82 -4.51 -4.60 -7.88
N TYR A 83 -5.78 -4.60 -8.28
CA TYR A 83 -6.13 -4.48 -9.70
C TYR A 83 -5.74 -3.15 -10.33
N PRO A 84 -5.95 -1.97 -9.71
CA PRO A 84 -5.42 -0.72 -10.24
C PRO A 84 -3.89 -0.69 -10.37
N THR A 85 -3.16 -1.31 -9.44
CA THR A 85 -1.70 -1.42 -9.54
C THR A 85 -1.28 -2.31 -10.70
N LEU A 86 -1.97 -3.43 -10.95
CA LEU A 86 -1.73 -4.30 -12.10
C LEU A 86 -2.02 -3.59 -13.42
N THR A 87 -3.11 -2.82 -13.50
CA THR A 87 -3.42 -1.99 -14.66
C THR A 87 -2.32 -0.97 -14.93
N MET A 88 -1.83 -0.29 -13.88
CA MET A 88 -0.71 0.65 -14.01
C MET A 88 0.57 -0.03 -14.51
N LEU A 89 0.89 -1.23 -14.02
CA LEU A 89 2.07 -1.99 -14.48
C LEU A 89 1.95 -2.39 -15.95
N GLU A 90 0.75 -2.74 -16.41
CA GLU A 90 0.45 -3.03 -17.81
C GLU A 90 0.59 -1.76 -18.69
N GLU A 91 0.03 -0.65 -18.26
CA GLU A 91 0.13 0.66 -18.97
C GLU A 91 1.57 1.17 -19.06
N LEU A 92 2.40 0.91 -18.05
CA LEU A 92 3.83 1.24 -18.04
C LEU A 92 4.68 0.26 -18.89
N GLY A 93 4.08 -0.80 -19.42
CA GLY A 93 4.77 -1.82 -20.19
C GLY A 93 5.65 -2.75 -19.34
N TYR A 94 5.50 -2.77 -18.01
CA TYR A 94 6.27 -3.63 -17.11
C TYR A 94 5.65 -5.02 -16.92
N ALA A 95 4.37 -5.16 -17.25
CA ALA A 95 3.66 -6.42 -17.22
C ALA A 95 2.81 -6.58 -18.48
N THR A 96 2.64 -7.83 -18.92
CA THR A 96 1.66 -8.22 -19.93
C THR A 96 0.54 -9.00 -19.28
N VAL A 97 -0.64 -8.97 -19.90
CA VAL A 97 -1.81 -9.72 -19.46
C VAL A 97 -2.28 -10.66 -20.58
N ALA A 98 -2.52 -11.91 -20.21
CA ALA A 98 -3.13 -12.88 -21.11
C ALA A 98 -4.43 -13.42 -20.50
N PRO A 99 -5.44 -13.72 -21.33
CA PRO A 99 -6.61 -14.46 -20.87
C PRO A 99 -6.20 -15.88 -20.44
N SER A 100 -6.75 -16.36 -19.35
CA SER A 100 -6.58 -17.69 -18.81
C SER A 100 -7.92 -18.39 -18.66
N GLU A 101 -7.90 -19.68 -18.32
CA GLU A 101 -9.12 -20.47 -18.11
C GLU A 101 -10.12 -19.79 -17.14
N GLY A 102 -11.40 -19.82 -17.49
CA GLY A 102 -12.46 -19.20 -16.70
C GLY A 102 -12.51 -17.68 -16.77
N GLY A 103 -11.94 -17.05 -17.83
CA GLY A 103 -11.97 -15.59 -18.02
C GLY A 103 -11.08 -14.80 -17.06
N LYS A 104 -10.17 -15.47 -16.37
CA LYS A 104 -9.18 -14.84 -15.46
C LYS A 104 -8.04 -14.24 -16.28
N LYS A 105 -7.47 -13.15 -15.75
CA LYS A 105 -6.29 -12.48 -16.31
C LYS A 105 -5.02 -13.03 -15.64
N LEU A 106 -4.08 -13.53 -16.44
CA LEU A 106 -2.76 -13.95 -15.99
C LEU A 106 -1.76 -12.84 -16.31
N TYR A 107 -1.02 -12.38 -15.32
CA TYR A 107 -0.01 -11.33 -15.45
C TYR A 107 1.39 -11.91 -15.48
N THR A 108 2.21 -11.42 -16.41
CA THR A 108 3.60 -11.84 -16.62
C THR A 108 4.48 -10.62 -16.73
N VAL A 109 5.66 -10.65 -16.11
CA VAL A 109 6.64 -9.56 -16.21
C VAL A 109 7.19 -9.47 -17.64
N THR A 110 7.49 -8.25 -18.09
CA THR A 110 8.19 -7.98 -19.36
C THR A 110 9.70 -7.83 -19.14
N PRO A 111 10.52 -7.85 -20.22
CA PRO A 111 11.93 -7.48 -20.12
C PRO A 111 12.14 -6.08 -19.50
N GLU A 112 11.31 -5.11 -19.87
CA GLU A 112 11.34 -3.74 -19.33
C GLU A 112 11.00 -3.74 -17.83
N GLY A 113 10.03 -4.56 -17.41
CA GLY A 113 9.69 -4.75 -16.00
C GLY A 113 10.84 -5.38 -15.21
N THR A 114 11.58 -6.30 -15.79
CA THR A 114 12.76 -6.91 -15.18
C THR A 114 13.89 -5.88 -15.02
N ILE A 115 14.16 -5.08 -16.05
CA ILE A 115 15.13 -3.98 -15.97
C ILE A 115 14.74 -2.98 -14.87
N PHE A 116 13.45 -2.65 -14.78
CA PHE A 116 12.96 -1.76 -13.73
C PHE A 116 13.14 -2.34 -12.32
N LEU A 117 12.91 -3.64 -12.12
CA LEU A 117 13.19 -4.33 -10.85
C LEU A 117 14.69 -4.30 -10.49
N ASP A 118 15.55 -4.57 -11.46
CA ASP A 118 16.99 -4.54 -11.25
C ASP A 118 17.49 -3.15 -10.86
N ALA A 119 16.97 -2.11 -11.48
CA ALA A 119 17.26 -0.72 -11.12
C ALA A 119 16.76 -0.33 -9.71
N ASN A 120 15.77 -1.05 -9.17
CA ASN A 120 15.18 -0.80 -7.86
C ASN A 120 15.45 -1.94 -6.86
N ARG A 121 16.46 -2.77 -7.10
CA ARG A 121 16.77 -3.99 -6.32
C ARG A 121 16.85 -3.73 -4.82
N SER A 122 17.53 -2.69 -4.39
CA SER A 122 17.66 -2.35 -2.96
C SER A 122 16.31 -2.03 -2.31
N ALA A 123 15.42 -1.36 -3.04
CA ALA A 123 14.07 -1.06 -2.54
C ALA A 123 13.23 -2.35 -2.44
N VAL A 124 13.32 -3.24 -3.44
CA VAL A 124 12.67 -4.56 -3.41
C VAL A 124 13.15 -5.37 -2.21
N GLU A 125 14.46 -5.48 -2.00
CA GLU A 125 15.05 -6.19 -0.87
C GLU A 125 14.58 -5.63 0.49
N ALA A 126 14.51 -4.30 0.62
CA ALA A 126 14.01 -3.63 1.82
C ALA A 126 12.53 -3.93 2.08
N ILE A 127 11.69 -3.98 1.03
CA ILE A 127 10.28 -4.35 1.13
C ILE A 127 10.15 -5.79 1.65
N PHE A 128 10.86 -6.75 1.03
CA PHE A 128 10.80 -8.15 1.45
C PHE A 128 11.41 -8.39 2.83
N ALA A 129 12.46 -7.67 3.22
CA ALA A 129 13.02 -7.71 4.57
C ALA A 129 11.97 -7.27 5.60
N ARG A 130 11.31 -6.15 5.37
CA ARG A 130 10.22 -5.64 6.21
C ARG A 130 9.04 -6.62 6.27
N MET A 131 8.66 -7.25 5.16
CA MET A 131 7.61 -8.27 5.14
C MET A 131 7.99 -9.48 6.01
N ARG A 132 9.23 -9.96 5.92
CA ARG A 132 9.71 -11.07 6.77
C ARG A 132 9.70 -10.71 8.25
N GLU A 133 10.11 -9.50 8.63
CA GLU A 133 10.05 -9.03 10.02
C GLU A 133 8.61 -9.00 10.54
N VAL A 134 7.68 -8.46 9.73
CA VAL A 134 6.26 -8.45 10.05
C VAL A 134 5.72 -9.89 10.13
N GLY A 135 5.99 -10.71 9.13
CA GLY A 135 5.56 -12.11 9.10
C GLY A 135 6.11 -12.92 10.28
N ALA A 136 7.36 -12.70 10.67
CA ALA A 136 7.96 -13.37 11.84
C ALA A 136 7.33 -12.90 13.16
N ALA A 137 7.01 -11.62 13.28
CA ALA A 137 6.33 -11.09 14.46
C ALA A 137 4.91 -11.64 14.63
N TYR A 138 4.23 -11.96 13.52
CA TYR A 138 2.86 -12.47 13.53
C TYR A 138 2.74 -13.96 13.15
N GLY A 139 3.74 -14.56 12.49
CA GLY A 139 3.69 -15.93 11.94
C GLY A 139 4.39 -16.99 12.80
N GLY A 140 5.14 -16.60 13.84
CA GLY A 140 5.98 -17.50 14.65
C GLY A 140 5.35 -18.02 15.96
N GLY A 141 4.08 -17.71 16.23
CA GLY A 141 3.42 -18.10 17.47
C GLY A 141 2.12 -18.88 17.25
N PRO A 142 1.38 -19.22 18.30
CA PRO A 142 0.04 -19.83 18.24
C PRO A 142 -1.01 -18.92 17.59
N ALA A 143 -0.55 -17.92 16.87
CA ALA A 143 -1.29 -16.83 16.29
C ALA A 143 -2.13 -17.12 15.02
N PRO A 144 -1.92 -18.15 14.17
CA PRO A 144 -2.79 -18.34 13.00
C PRO A 144 -4.26 -18.50 13.36
N GLN A 145 -4.53 -19.10 14.52
CA GLN A 145 -5.90 -19.25 15.02
C GLN A 145 -6.49 -17.93 15.51
N ILE A 146 -5.66 -17.11 16.19
CA ILE A 146 -6.05 -15.78 16.67
C ILE A 146 -6.29 -14.85 15.47
N LEU A 147 -5.38 -14.82 14.49
CA LEU A 147 -5.52 -14.00 13.29
C LEU A 147 -6.79 -14.37 12.50
N ARG A 148 -7.06 -15.67 12.36
CA ARG A 148 -8.30 -16.14 11.72
C ARG A 148 -9.55 -15.70 12.51
N ALA A 149 -9.50 -15.76 13.83
CA ALA A 149 -10.61 -15.32 14.68
C ALA A 149 -10.85 -13.81 14.57
N MET A 150 -9.77 -13.02 14.52
CA MET A 150 -9.86 -11.56 14.30
C MET A 150 -10.42 -11.22 12.92
N GLU A 151 -10.03 -11.93 11.86
CA GLU A 151 -10.57 -11.69 10.51
C GLU A 151 -12.04 -12.10 10.41
N ASN A 152 -12.43 -13.19 11.03
CA ASN A 152 -13.85 -13.58 11.13
C ASN A 152 -14.67 -12.51 11.87
N LEU A 153 -14.14 -11.95 12.94
CA LEU A 153 -14.79 -10.86 13.68
C LEU A 153 -14.92 -9.60 12.81
N ARG A 154 -13.87 -9.20 12.13
CA ARG A 154 -13.90 -8.07 11.18
C ARG A 154 -14.96 -8.27 10.09
N MET A 155 -15.02 -9.47 9.52
CA MET A 155 -15.99 -9.80 8.48
C MET A 155 -17.42 -9.75 9.03
N ALA A 156 -17.67 -10.30 10.21
CA ALA A 156 -18.98 -10.26 10.86
C ALA A 156 -19.45 -8.81 11.11
N LEU A 157 -18.55 -7.95 11.61
CA LEU A 157 -18.83 -6.53 11.81
C LEU A 157 -19.12 -5.80 10.50
N ARG A 158 -18.33 -6.02 9.45
CA ARG A 158 -18.57 -5.44 8.11
C ARG A 158 -19.93 -5.83 7.56
N ILE A 159 -20.26 -7.13 7.60
CA ILE A 159 -21.56 -7.65 7.13
C ILE A 159 -22.70 -7.03 7.93
N ARG A 160 -22.53 -6.90 9.27
CA ARG A 160 -23.57 -6.32 10.12
C ARG A 160 -23.81 -4.85 9.84
N ILE A 161 -22.72 -4.06 9.66
CA ILE A 161 -22.79 -2.64 9.33
C ILE A 161 -23.40 -2.44 7.93
N ALA A 162 -23.03 -3.28 6.96
CA ALA A 162 -23.56 -3.21 5.59
C ALA A 162 -25.06 -3.50 5.49
N ARG A 163 -25.65 -4.20 6.46
CA ARG A 163 -27.10 -4.50 6.51
C ARG A 163 -27.97 -3.33 6.92
N GLY A 164 -27.37 -2.20 7.29
CA GLY A 164 -28.07 -0.97 7.66
C GLY A 164 -27.70 -0.44 9.06
N PRO A 165 -28.26 0.69 9.46
CA PRO A 165 -27.94 1.35 10.72
C PRO A 165 -28.19 0.42 11.92
N LEU A 166 -27.33 0.54 12.92
CA LEU A 166 -27.43 -0.18 14.19
C LEU A 166 -28.31 0.63 15.13
N THR A 167 -29.13 -0.05 15.93
CA THR A 167 -29.80 0.57 17.07
C THR A 167 -28.79 0.81 18.20
N ASP A 168 -29.09 1.76 19.10
CA ASP A 168 -28.24 2.03 20.26
C ASP A 168 -28.03 0.80 21.15
N GLU A 169 -29.02 -0.07 21.25
CA GLU A 169 -28.92 -1.33 21.98
C GLU A 169 -27.93 -2.28 21.31
N GLN A 170 -27.97 -2.40 19.99
CA GLN A 170 -27.04 -3.23 19.21
C GLN A 170 -25.61 -2.68 19.27
N VAL A 171 -25.44 -1.37 19.22
CA VAL A 171 -24.12 -0.72 19.40
C VAL A 171 -23.57 -1.08 20.77
N ARG A 172 -24.35 -0.88 21.85
CA ARG A 172 -23.94 -1.22 23.22
C ARG A 172 -23.56 -2.70 23.36
N ALA A 173 -24.38 -3.61 22.82
CA ALA A 173 -24.14 -5.04 22.89
C ALA A 173 -22.85 -5.45 22.16
N ILE A 174 -22.60 -4.93 20.97
CA ILE A 174 -21.37 -5.19 20.22
C ILE A 174 -20.16 -4.64 20.94
N THR A 175 -20.23 -3.40 21.44
CA THR A 175 -19.13 -2.77 22.19
C THR A 175 -18.81 -3.56 23.44
N ALA A 176 -19.80 -3.94 24.23
CA ALA A 176 -19.61 -4.75 25.45
C ALA A 176 -18.95 -6.11 25.14
N ALA A 177 -19.31 -6.77 24.04
CA ALA A 177 -18.69 -8.03 23.62
C ALA A 177 -17.21 -7.86 23.25
N LEU A 178 -16.87 -6.77 22.57
CA LEU A 178 -15.49 -6.45 22.19
C LEU A 178 -14.64 -6.10 23.40
N ASP A 179 -15.15 -5.25 24.30
CA ASP A 179 -14.46 -4.85 25.53
C ASP A 179 -14.25 -6.08 26.46
N GLY A 180 -15.24 -6.96 26.53
CA GLY A 180 -15.12 -8.22 27.26
C GLY A 180 -14.03 -9.13 26.69
N ALA A 181 -13.91 -9.22 25.36
CA ALA A 181 -12.85 -9.98 24.71
C ALA A 181 -11.46 -9.37 24.99
N VAL A 182 -11.32 -8.04 24.99
CA VAL A 182 -10.07 -7.34 25.35
C VAL A 182 -9.67 -7.70 26.77
N THR A 183 -10.60 -7.58 27.73
CA THR A 183 -10.34 -7.93 29.14
C THR A 183 -9.88 -9.39 29.32
N GLN A 184 -10.49 -10.32 28.60
CA GLN A 184 -10.09 -11.72 28.65
C GLN A 184 -8.68 -11.96 28.08
N VAL A 185 -8.32 -11.28 26.98
CA VAL A 185 -6.98 -11.41 26.39
C VAL A 185 -5.91 -10.83 27.31
N GLU A 186 -6.19 -9.71 28.00
CA GLU A 186 -5.25 -9.10 28.95
C GLU A 186 -4.99 -9.96 30.20
N GLN A 187 -5.88 -10.91 30.50
CA GLN A 187 -5.76 -11.81 31.67
C GLN A 187 -5.09 -13.16 31.34
N THR A 188 -4.72 -13.39 30.06
CA THR A 188 -4.10 -14.64 29.60
C THR A 188 -2.58 -14.53 29.61
#